data_e946f671f9d45a0d95609200f58f1a34
#
_entry.id   e946f671f9d45a0d95609200f58f1a34
#
_cell.length_a   1.000
_cell.length_b   1.000
_cell.length_c   1.000
_cell.angle_alpha   90.00
_cell.angle_beta   90.00
_cell.angle_gamma   90.00
#
_symmetry.space_group_name_H-M   'P 1'
#
loop_
_entity.id
_entity.type
_entity.pdbx_description
1 polymer ?
#
loop_
_entity_poly.entity_id
_entity_poly.type
_entity_poly.pdbx_seq_one_letter_code
_entity_poly.pdbx_strand_id
1 'polypeptide(L)'
;MRSRSGKPRADLLRRALPDEGGETEFVSAAEDGRPSGLGSVVAAEPRPRRLFRRRRGLACSPSDTPVMLAAVGWLPAVHLRFGHSGQCRLRSPNVPDSTQDVELLTAAAVALNRHAGVLGALGRLFADAGHELFLVGGSVRDAVLGRLSSDLDFTTDARPEQVREIVRGWADSLWETGIEFGTIGAGKTFDGQEHLMEITTFRADTYDQVSRNPDVQFGDNLADDLVRRDFTVNAMAVRITADGPGEFLDPLDGLSAVRARVLDTPTAPEVSFGDDPLRMLRAARFVSQLDFAVTPRVRTAIEDMAPQLTRISAERVAAELDKLMLGAHPVAGIDLVVASGMGAVVLPEIGEMRMAIDEHHQHKDVYEHSLTVLRQAVELEDDGPDLVLRWAALLHDIGKPTTRRHESNGGVSFHHHEVVGAKMVRKRMRALKYSKQIVDDVSQLVYLHLRFHGYGDGKWTDAAVRRYVTDAGPLLRRLHKLVRADCTTRNKRRAARLQSNYDRLELRIAELAAQEDLDRVRPDLDGNRIMELLGIPAGPQVGEAWRFLKELRLDRGPLSTDDATEELLTWWNSRGTTP
;
A
#
# COMPACT_ATOMS: atom_id res chain seq x y z
N MET A 1 7.07 37.16 -48.36
CA MET A 1 7.45 36.39 -49.58
C MET A 1 7.21 34.95 -49.28
N ARG A 2 6.15 34.43 -49.79
CA ARG A 2 5.98 33.30 -50.74
C ARG A 2 6.62 32.00 -50.22
N SER A 3 5.99 30.91 -49.96
CA SER A 3 4.76 30.21 -50.37
C SER A 3 5.10 28.74 -50.67
N ARG A 4 4.15 27.88 -50.35
CA ARG A 4 3.77 26.56 -50.94
C ARG A 4 4.42 25.32 -50.33
N SER A 5 3.69 24.45 -49.70
CA SER A 5 2.55 23.58 -50.11
C SER A 5 3.04 22.22 -50.59
N GLY A 6 2.45 21.15 -50.04
CA GLY A 6 2.50 19.82 -50.64
C GLY A 6 2.05 18.70 -49.74
N LYS A 7 0.76 18.46 -49.59
CA LYS A 7 0.21 17.08 -49.41
C LYS A 7 0.08 16.43 -50.79
N PRO A 8 0.11 15.09 -50.88
CA PRO A 8 -1.12 14.37 -51.23
C PRO A 8 -1.30 13.02 -50.49
N ARG A 9 -2.54 12.70 -50.09
CA ARG A 9 -3.54 11.78 -50.64
C ARG A 9 -3.10 10.32 -50.69
N ALA A 10 -3.68 9.46 -49.82
CA ALA A 10 -4.89 8.62 -49.97
C ALA A 10 -4.98 7.82 -51.26
N ASP A 11 -5.01 6.50 -51.19
CA ASP A 11 -6.17 5.65 -51.47
C ASP A 11 -5.79 4.20 -51.86
N LEU A 12 -6.70 3.28 -51.51
CA LEU A 12 -7.03 2.00 -52.16
C LEU A 12 -6.17 0.75 -51.86
N LEU A 13 -6.74 -0.20 -51.09
CA LEU A 13 -7.30 -1.41 -51.71
C LEU A 13 -8.08 -2.26 -50.68
N ARG A 14 -9.38 -2.34 -50.88
CA ARG A 14 -10.30 -3.40 -50.40
C ARG A 14 -10.15 -4.62 -51.32
N ARG A 15 -10.19 -5.82 -50.71
CA ARG A 15 -10.73 -7.10 -51.24
C ARG A 15 -10.79 -8.05 -50.09
N ALA A 16 -11.93 -8.43 -49.62
CA ALA A 16 -12.97 -9.35 -50.08
C ALA A 16 -12.84 -10.71 -49.38
N LEU A 17 -13.85 -11.01 -48.59
CA LEU A 17 -14.19 -12.30 -47.99
C LEU A 17 -14.60 -13.32 -49.08
N PRO A 18 -14.67 -14.62 -48.75
CA PRO A 18 -16.00 -15.21 -48.75
C PRO A 18 -16.37 -16.00 -47.49
N ASP A 19 -17.68 -15.97 -47.22
CA ASP A 19 -18.48 -16.85 -46.39
C ASP A 19 -18.45 -18.30 -46.90
N GLU A 20 -18.66 -19.23 -45.98
CA GLU A 20 -19.50 -20.44 -46.02
C GLU A 20 -19.31 -21.14 -44.69
N GLY A 21 -20.26 -21.41 -43.81
CA GLY A 21 -21.56 -22.06 -43.97
C GLY A 21 -21.43 -23.53 -43.59
N GLY A 22 -21.98 -23.96 -42.41
CA GLY A 22 -22.06 -25.37 -42.10
C GLY A 22 -22.45 -25.65 -40.64
N GLU A 23 -23.75 -25.58 -40.32
CA GLU A 23 -24.39 -26.21 -39.18
C GLU A 23 -24.26 -27.75 -39.23
N THR A 24 -24.03 -28.41 -38.11
CA THR A 24 -24.58 -29.75 -37.85
C THR A 24 -24.76 -29.95 -36.34
N GLU A 25 -26.03 -30.07 -35.94
CA GLU A 25 -26.53 -30.70 -34.74
C GLU A 25 -26.17 -32.18 -34.71
N PHE A 26 -25.95 -32.72 -33.50
CA PHE A 26 -26.34 -34.08 -33.08
C PHE A 26 -26.43 -34.15 -31.53
N VAL A 27 -27.58 -34.10 -30.97
CA VAL A 27 -28.50 -35.03 -30.31
C VAL A 27 -27.84 -36.14 -29.46
N SER A 28 -28.08 -36.00 -28.14
CA SER A 28 -28.51 -36.92 -27.09
C SER A 28 -28.22 -38.42 -27.20
N ALA A 29 -27.68 -39.01 -26.10
CA ALA A 29 -28.24 -40.21 -25.48
C ALA A 29 -27.71 -40.38 -24.03
N ALA A 30 -28.67 -40.58 -23.13
CA ALA A 30 -28.50 -41.03 -21.76
C ALA A 30 -28.38 -42.58 -21.75
N GLU A 31 -27.76 -43.12 -20.67
CA GLU A 31 -28.19 -44.35 -19.98
C GLU A 31 -27.23 -44.61 -18.81
N ASP A 32 -27.73 -44.54 -17.65
CA ASP A 32 -28.01 -45.52 -16.58
C ASP A 32 -26.92 -46.57 -16.26
N GLY A 33 -26.61 -46.66 -14.96
CA GLY A 33 -25.91 -47.79 -14.38
C GLY A 33 -25.46 -47.62 -12.93
N ARG A 34 -26.36 -47.73 -11.95
CA ARG A 34 -25.99 -48.19 -10.58
C ARG A 34 -26.09 -49.71 -10.54
N PRO A 35 -25.35 -50.41 -9.61
CA PRO A 35 -25.78 -50.48 -8.22
C PRO A 35 -24.69 -50.75 -7.13
N SER A 36 -25.04 -50.34 -5.93
CA SER A 36 -24.97 -51.02 -4.61
C SER A 36 -23.68 -51.69 -4.11
N GLY A 37 -23.34 -51.35 -2.84
CA GLY A 37 -22.59 -52.25 -1.97
C GLY A 37 -22.04 -51.60 -0.69
N LEU A 38 -22.83 -51.53 0.35
CA LEU A 38 -22.60 -51.70 1.80
C LEU A 38 -21.17 -51.82 2.34
N GLY A 39 -20.88 -51.03 3.40
CA GLY A 39 -19.77 -51.31 4.30
C GLY A 39 -19.58 -50.20 5.36
N SER A 40 -20.41 -50.29 6.43
CA SER A 40 -20.27 -49.51 7.66
C SER A 40 -19.04 -49.94 8.46
N VAL A 41 -18.16 -49.03 8.87
CA VAL A 41 -17.31 -49.21 10.05
C VAL A 41 -17.29 -47.89 10.83
N VAL A 42 -17.88 -47.99 12.04
CA VAL A 42 -17.84 -47.02 13.12
C VAL A 42 -16.46 -47.05 13.75
N ALA A 43 -15.83 -45.94 13.93
CA ALA A 43 -14.72 -45.81 14.87
C ALA A 43 -14.74 -44.43 15.56
N ALA A 44 -14.70 -44.54 16.87
CA ALA A 44 -14.99 -43.62 17.94
C ALA A 44 -14.01 -42.44 18.05
N GLU A 45 -14.59 -41.29 18.46
CA GLU A 45 -13.85 -40.15 19.03
C GLU A 45 -13.28 -40.46 20.42
N PRO A 46 -12.15 -39.89 20.82
CA PRO A 46 -11.80 -39.73 22.22
C PRO A 46 -12.07 -38.31 22.71
N ARG A 47 -12.95 -38.19 23.69
CA ARG A 47 -13.19 -36.97 24.50
C ARG A 47 -12.02 -36.69 25.43
N PRO A 48 -11.62 -35.42 25.64
CA PRO A 48 -10.70 -35.07 26.70
C PRO A 48 -11.41 -34.93 28.05
N ARG A 49 -10.77 -35.49 29.07
CA ARG A 49 -11.18 -35.53 30.48
C ARG A 49 -11.13 -34.13 31.12
N ARG A 50 -12.21 -33.77 31.78
CA ARG A 50 -12.31 -32.63 32.72
C ARG A 50 -11.47 -32.91 33.97
N LEU A 51 -10.59 -32.00 34.33
CA LEU A 51 -10.03 -31.87 35.67
C LEU A 51 -10.68 -30.67 36.36
N PHE A 52 -11.57 -30.95 37.28
CA PHE A 52 -12.11 -30.00 38.23
C PHE A 52 -11.05 -29.64 39.27
N ARG A 53 -10.69 -28.36 39.36
CA ARG A 53 -10.10 -27.80 40.57
C ARG A 53 -10.98 -26.66 41.06
N ARG A 54 -11.70 -26.92 42.13
CA ARG A 54 -12.39 -25.94 42.99
C ARG A 54 -11.36 -24.95 43.51
N ARG A 55 -11.55 -23.67 43.24
CA ARG A 55 -11.09 -22.56 44.08
C ARG A 55 -12.29 -21.73 44.47
N ARG A 56 -12.29 -21.48 45.78
CA ARG A 56 -13.31 -20.80 46.59
C ARG A 56 -13.61 -19.40 46.07
N GLY A 57 -14.88 -19.03 46.19
CA GLY A 57 -15.39 -17.71 45.86
C GLY A 57 -14.75 -16.61 46.71
N LEU A 58 -14.47 -15.53 46.02
CA LEU A 58 -14.41 -14.20 46.59
C LEU A 58 -15.62 -13.47 45.97
N ALA A 59 -16.57 -13.12 46.85
CA ALA A 59 -17.70 -12.30 46.48
C ALA A 59 -17.17 -10.90 46.14
N CYS A 60 -17.31 -10.49 44.88
CA CYS A 60 -17.16 -9.10 44.47
C CYS A 60 -18.47 -8.39 44.83
N SER A 61 -18.37 -7.38 45.67
CA SER A 61 -19.40 -6.40 46.00
C SER A 61 -19.76 -5.58 44.75
N PRO A 62 -21.03 -5.29 44.48
CA PRO A 62 -21.44 -4.51 43.31
C PRO A 62 -21.47 -2.99 43.63
N SER A 63 -20.30 -2.37 43.77
CA SER A 63 -20.27 -0.94 44.08
C SER A 63 -19.21 -0.09 43.37
N ASP A 64 -18.43 -0.58 42.40
CA ASP A 64 -17.33 0.24 41.87
C ASP A 64 -17.29 0.47 40.33
N THR A 65 -18.37 0.22 39.58
CA THR A 65 -18.34 0.38 38.13
C THR A 65 -19.07 1.61 37.52
N PRO A 66 -19.83 2.44 38.24
CA PRO A 66 -20.47 3.59 37.58
C PRO A 66 -19.68 4.91 37.63
N VAL A 67 -18.55 5.00 38.34
CA VAL A 67 -17.94 6.32 38.63
C VAL A 67 -17.04 6.85 37.53
N MET A 68 -16.50 6.01 36.64
CA MET A 68 -15.57 6.47 35.59
C MET A 68 -16.22 7.00 34.31
N LEU A 69 -17.45 6.61 33.99
CA LEU A 69 -18.14 7.03 32.75
C LEU A 69 -18.85 8.38 32.87
N ALA A 70 -19.18 8.81 34.07
CA ALA A 70 -19.84 10.11 34.29
C ALA A 70 -18.88 11.31 34.22
N ALA A 71 -17.57 11.10 34.30
CA ALA A 71 -16.56 12.17 34.27
C ALA A 71 -16.26 12.71 32.88
N VAL A 72 -16.70 12.05 31.80
CA VAL A 72 -16.33 12.40 30.41
C VAL A 72 -17.50 13.08 29.65
N GLY A 73 -18.67 13.26 30.24
CA GLY A 73 -19.80 13.97 29.61
C GLY A 73 -20.40 13.32 28.34
N TRP A 74 -19.94 12.13 27.98
CA TRP A 74 -20.28 11.45 26.71
C TRP A 74 -21.52 10.56 26.76
N LEU A 75 -21.97 10.21 27.99
CA LEU A 75 -23.20 9.45 28.15
C LEU A 75 -24.20 10.29 28.96
N PRO A 76 -25.43 10.53 28.46
CA PRO A 76 -26.50 11.02 29.32
C PRO A 76 -26.69 10.00 30.44
N ALA A 77 -26.87 10.47 31.67
CA ALA A 77 -27.09 9.65 32.86
C ALA A 77 -28.13 8.56 32.56
N VAL A 78 -27.68 7.32 32.37
CA VAL A 78 -28.56 6.19 32.10
C VAL A 78 -29.26 5.83 33.39
N HIS A 79 -30.46 6.37 33.59
CA HIS A 79 -31.41 5.86 34.56
C HIS A 79 -32.05 4.59 33.98
N LEU A 80 -31.52 3.42 34.32
CA LEU A 80 -32.17 2.14 34.06
C LEU A 80 -33.50 2.09 34.80
N ARG A 81 -34.59 2.46 34.13
CA ARG A 81 -35.97 2.09 34.56
C ARG A 81 -36.42 0.92 33.69
N PHE A 82 -36.45 -0.25 34.29
CA PHE A 82 -37.21 -1.39 33.76
C PHE A 82 -38.71 -1.06 33.84
N GLY A 83 -39.38 -0.88 32.72
CA GLY A 83 -40.82 -0.69 32.61
C GLY A 83 -41.37 -1.61 31.51
N HIS A 84 -42.20 -2.58 31.94
CA HIS A 84 -43.06 -3.36 31.07
C HIS A 84 -44.10 -2.45 30.43
N SER A 85 -44.09 -2.28 29.11
CA SER A 85 -45.26 -2.13 28.22
C SER A 85 -44.81 -1.64 26.85
N GLY A 86 -45.26 -2.31 25.79
CA GLY A 86 -44.94 -1.97 24.41
C GLY A 86 -45.58 -0.66 23.99
N GLN A 87 -44.74 0.28 23.60
CA GLN A 87 -45.11 1.44 22.77
C GLN A 87 -43.89 1.91 21.98
N CYS A 88 -44.16 2.26 20.72
CA CYS A 88 -43.24 2.81 19.73
C CYS A 88 -42.37 3.93 20.33
N ARG A 89 -41.03 3.73 20.39
CA ARG A 89 -40.10 4.74 20.92
C ARG A 89 -39.51 5.52 19.74
N LEU A 90 -39.70 6.83 19.79
CA LEU A 90 -38.81 7.76 19.09
C LEU A 90 -37.40 7.55 19.67
N ARG A 91 -36.46 7.07 18.86
CA ARG A 91 -35.05 6.90 19.25
C ARG A 91 -34.42 8.26 19.51
N SER A 92 -33.83 8.44 20.69
CA SER A 92 -32.89 9.51 20.95
C SER A 92 -31.58 9.16 20.19
N PRO A 93 -31.03 10.05 19.39
CA PRO A 93 -29.92 9.68 18.45
C PRO A 93 -28.60 9.28 19.10
N ASN A 94 -28.45 9.32 20.42
CA ASN A 94 -27.17 9.13 21.11
C ASN A 94 -27.14 8.02 22.17
N VAL A 95 -28.01 7.00 22.09
CA VAL A 95 -27.96 5.87 23.04
C VAL A 95 -27.22 4.70 22.37
N PRO A 96 -26.09 4.20 22.95
CA PRO A 96 -25.38 3.03 22.43
C PRO A 96 -26.30 1.82 22.29
N ASP A 97 -26.33 1.20 21.11
CA ASP A 97 -27.20 0.08 20.79
C ASP A 97 -26.70 -1.27 21.34
N SER A 98 -25.40 -1.34 21.71
CA SER A 98 -24.76 -2.60 22.12
C SER A 98 -23.63 -2.36 23.12
N THR A 99 -23.21 -3.44 23.81
CA THR A 99 -22.01 -3.42 24.67
C THR A 99 -20.76 -3.04 23.87
N GLN A 100 -20.68 -3.42 22.60
CA GLN A 100 -19.56 -3.06 21.72
C GLN A 100 -19.51 -1.56 21.41
N ASP A 101 -20.66 -0.89 21.27
CA ASP A 101 -20.68 0.56 21.08
C ASP A 101 -20.13 1.28 22.31
N VAL A 102 -20.46 0.80 23.51
CA VAL A 102 -19.89 1.34 24.77
C VAL A 102 -18.38 1.15 24.82
N GLU A 103 -17.87 -0.02 24.40
CA GLU A 103 -16.43 -0.28 24.34
C GLU A 103 -15.73 0.66 23.36
N LEU A 104 -16.27 0.83 22.15
CA LEU A 104 -15.73 1.73 21.12
C LEU A 104 -15.73 3.19 21.56
N LEU A 105 -16.83 3.68 22.15
CA LEU A 105 -16.91 5.04 22.67
C LEU A 105 -16.00 5.25 23.87
N THR A 106 -15.81 4.24 24.71
CA THR A 106 -14.85 4.30 25.81
C THR A 106 -13.42 4.40 25.29
N ALA A 107 -13.07 3.60 24.27
CA ALA A 107 -11.77 3.69 23.62
C ALA A 107 -11.53 5.07 22.99
N ALA A 108 -12.56 5.63 22.35
CA ALA A 108 -12.51 6.99 21.80
C ALA A 108 -12.27 8.04 22.88
N ALA A 109 -13.02 7.98 23.99
CA ALA A 109 -12.86 8.90 25.11
C ALA A 109 -11.44 8.84 25.71
N VAL A 110 -10.88 7.64 25.89
CA VAL A 110 -9.51 7.46 26.38
C VAL A 110 -8.49 8.02 25.39
N ALA A 111 -8.68 7.77 24.09
CA ALA A 111 -7.78 8.28 23.04
C ALA A 111 -7.79 9.81 22.99
N LEU A 112 -8.98 10.41 22.97
CA LEU A 112 -9.15 11.87 22.94
C LEU A 112 -8.63 12.56 24.20
N ASN A 113 -8.78 11.93 25.37
CA ASN A 113 -8.30 12.50 26.63
C ASN A 113 -6.77 12.67 26.67
N ARG A 114 -6.02 11.88 25.90
CA ARG A 114 -4.56 12.06 25.76
C ARG A 114 -4.22 13.38 25.08
N HIS A 115 -5.13 13.93 24.28
CA HIS A 115 -5.00 15.19 23.56
C HIS A 115 -5.86 16.31 24.18
N ALA A 116 -6.49 16.08 25.35
CA ALA A 116 -7.47 17.02 25.94
C ALA A 116 -6.90 18.42 26.13
N GLY A 117 -5.62 18.56 26.50
CA GLY A 117 -4.98 19.87 26.69
C GLY A 117 -4.95 20.71 25.42
N VAL A 118 -4.44 20.15 24.31
CA VAL A 118 -4.37 20.85 23.02
C VAL A 118 -5.78 21.07 22.44
N LEU A 119 -6.67 20.08 22.57
CA LEU A 119 -8.06 20.18 22.11
C LEU A 119 -8.82 21.27 22.85
N GLY A 120 -8.71 21.35 24.20
CA GLY A 120 -9.35 22.38 25.00
C GLY A 120 -8.77 23.78 24.73
N ALA A 121 -7.45 23.88 24.54
CA ALA A 121 -6.82 25.16 24.17
C ALA A 121 -7.35 25.68 22.82
N LEU A 122 -7.40 24.79 21.81
CA LEU A 122 -7.93 25.14 20.50
C LEU A 122 -9.43 25.46 20.56
N GLY A 123 -10.21 24.63 21.25
CA GLY A 123 -11.65 24.83 21.42
C GLY A 123 -11.97 26.18 22.09
N ARG A 124 -11.17 26.63 23.05
CA ARG A 124 -11.32 27.94 23.67
C ARG A 124 -11.09 29.06 22.66
N LEU A 125 -10.07 28.99 21.83
CA LEU A 125 -9.81 30.01 20.79
C LEU A 125 -11.02 30.21 19.86
N PHE A 126 -11.62 29.09 19.42
CA PHE A 126 -12.76 29.14 18.52
C PHE A 126 -14.02 29.65 19.25
N ALA A 127 -14.27 29.20 20.48
CA ALA A 127 -15.38 29.67 21.31
C ALA A 127 -15.28 31.19 21.61
N ASP A 128 -14.09 31.67 21.95
CA ASP A 128 -13.82 33.10 22.19
C ASP A 128 -14.02 33.95 20.93
N ALA A 129 -13.81 33.38 19.77
CA ALA A 129 -14.08 33.99 18.47
C ALA A 129 -15.53 33.83 17.99
N GLY A 130 -16.35 33.10 18.74
CA GLY A 130 -17.79 32.89 18.43
C GLY A 130 -18.02 31.82 17.34
N HIS A 131 -17.09 30.91 17.16
CA HIS A 131 -17.15 29.85 16.15
C HIS A 131 -17.22 28.45 16.76
N GLU A 132 -17.86 27.52 16.05
CA GLU A 132 -17.90 26.11 16.39
C GLU A 132 -16.68 25.38 15.85
N LEU A 133 -16.22 24.35 16.57
CA LEU A 133 -15.11 23.49 16.15
C LEU A 133 -15.46 22.03 16.39
N PHE A 134 -15.21 21.20 15.40
CA PHE A 134 -15.43 19.74 15.47
C PHE A 134 -14.20 18.99 14.99
N LEU A 135 -13.75 18.02 15.79
CA LEU A 135 -12.85 16.98 15.31
C LEU A 135 -13.65 16.02 14.40
N VAL A 136 -13.11 15.64 13.25
CA VAL A 136 -13.86 14.89 12.23
C VAL A 136 -13.00 13.85 11.51
N GLY A 137 -13.61 13.10 10.64
CA GLY A 137 -12.89 12.29 9.64
C GLY A 137 -12.10 11.13 10.21
N GLY A 138 -10.88 10.99 9.69
CA GLY A 138 -9.93 9.97 10.13
C GLY A 138 -9.62 10.03 11.61
N SER A 139 -9.53 11.22 12.17
CA SER A 139 -9.21 11.45 13.58
C SER A 139 -10.29 10.86 14.51
N VAL A 140 -11.58 11.04 14.20
CA VAL A 140 -12.67 10.45 15.01
C VAL A 140 -12.72 8.93 14.86
N ARG A 141 -12.62 8.42 13.62
CA ARG A 141 -12.54 6.96 13.38
C ARG A 141 -11.39 6.34 14.15
N ASP A 142 -10.21 6.94 14.10
CA ASP A 142 -9.01 6.37 14.73
C ASP A 142 -9.07 6.53 16.26
N ALA A 143 -9.76 7.55 16.79
CA ALA A 143 -10.11 7.63 18.21
C ALA A 143 -11.01 6.46 18.63
N VAL A 144 -12.09 6.19 17.86
CA VAL A 144 -13.01 5.04 18.09
C VAL A 144 -12.26 3.70 18.05
N LEU A 145 -11.25 3.57 17.18
CA LEU A 145 -10.37 2.40 17.09
C LEU A 145 -9.24 2.40 18.15
N GLY A 146 -9.17 3.40 19.04
CA GLY A 146 -8.18 3.51 20.11
C GLY A 146 -6.76 3.86 19.65
N ARG A 147 -6.58 4.36 18.43
CA ARG A 147 -5.29 4.62 17.79
C ARG A 147 -5.11 6.04 17.23
N LEU A 148 -5.78 7.04 17.86
CA LEU A 148 -5.65 8.43 17.47
C LEU A 148 -4.18 8.89 17.51
N SER A 149 -3.71 9.49 16.43
CA SER A 149 -2.41 10.12 16.31
C SER A 149 -2.43 11.61 16.66
N SER A 150 -1.31 12.29 16.54
CA SER A 150 -1.20 13.74 16.70
C SER A 150 -1.54 14.53 15.42
N ASP A 151 -1.92 13.84 14.33
CA ASP A 151 -2.48 14.46 13.13
C ASP A 151 -4.00 14.55 13.30
N LEU A 152 -4.52 15.76 13.41
CA LEU A 152 -5.90 16.03 13.81
C LEU A 152 -6.64 16.82 12.73
N ASP A 153 -7.75 16.26 12.24
CA ASP A 153 -8.62 16.87 11.25
C ASP A 153 -9.81 17.55 11.93
N PHE A 154 -10.01 18.84 11.65
CA PHE A 154 -11.11 19.61 12.18
C PHE A 154 -11.98 20.20 11.07
N THR A 155 -13.23 20.51 11.43
CA THR A 155 -14.12 21.32 10.62
C THR A 155 -14.80 22.39 11.47
N THR A 156 -15.13 23.55 10.87
CA THR A 156 -15.63 24.73 11.56
C THR A 156 -16.54 25.56 10.65
N ASP A 157 -17.39 26.40 11.24
CA ASP A 157 -18.16 27.46 10.53
C ASP A 157 -17.31 28.70 10.21
N ALA A 158 -16.12 28.85 10.82
CA ALA A 158 -15.20 29.93 10.52
C ALA A 158 -14.64 29.82 9.09
N ARG A 159 -14.58 30.96 8.38
CA ARG A 159 -13.95 31.05 7.05
C ARG A 159 -12.40 30.95 7.17
N PRO A 160 -11.70 30.55 6.10
CA PRO A 160 -10.24 30.33 6.17
C PRO A 160 -9.44 31.52 6.74
N GLU A 161 -9.84 32.75 6.39
CA GLU A 161 -9.19 33.95 6.89
C GLU A 161 -9.42 34.11 8.41
N GLN A 162 -10.62 33.77 8.89
CA GLN A 162 -10.95 33.81 10.33
C GLN A 162 -10.19 32.70 11.06
N VAL A 163 -10.16 31.47 10.51
CA VAL A 163 -9.36 30.36 11.07
C VAL A 163 -7.91 30.80 11.26
N ARG A 164 -7.30 31.39 10.21
CA ARG A 164 -5.93 31.89 10.27
C ARG A 164 -5.72 32.93 11.38
N GLU A 165 -6.65 33.89 11.53
CA GLU A 165 -6.56 34.90 12.59
C GLU A 165 -6.72 34.26 13.98
N ILE A 166 -7.65 33.33 14.17
CA ILE A 166 -7.89 32.63 15.44
C ILE A 166 -6.64 31.90 15.92
N VAL A 167 -5.93 31.19 15.02
CA VAL A 167 -4.79 30.37 15.41
C VAL A 167 -3.43 31.06 15.33
N ARG A 168 -3.33 32.25 14.68
CA ARG A 168 -2.08 32.96 14.40
C ARG A 168 -1.19 33.22 15.62
N GLY A 169 -1.75 33.59 16.76
CA GLY A 169 -1.00 33.89 17.98
C GLY A 169 -0.69 32.67 18.84
N TRP A 170 -1.28 31.53 18.52
CA TRP A 170 -1.20 30.30 19.28
C TRP A 170 -0.37 29.21 18.60
N ALA A 171 -0.50 29.04 17.28
CA ALA A 171 0.23 28.04 16.51
C ALA A 171 1.73 28.38 16.43
N ASP A 172 2.57 27.34 16.48
CA ASP A 172 4.02 27.47 16.32
C ASP A 172 4.40 27.55 14.82
N SER A 173 3.58 26.93 13.95
CA SER A 173 3.70 26.99 12.49
C SER A 173 2.32 27.03 11.82
N LEU A 174 2.22 27.71 10.67
CA LEU A 174 1.01 27.82 9.86
C LEU A 174 1.36 27.56 8.39
N TRP A 175 0.46 26.86 7.70
CA TRP A 175 0.56 26.67 6.25
C TRP A 175 -0.81 26.80 5.59
N GLU A 176 -0.80 27.34 4.37
CA GLU A 176 -2.01 27.65 3.59
C GLU A 176 -2.15 26.70 2.38
N THR A 177 -1.45 25.58 2.38
CA THR A 177 -1.56 24.57 1.34
C THR A 177 -2.97 23.96 1.42
N GLY A 178 -3.85 24.37 0.53
CA GLY A 178 -5.28 23.96 0.55
C GLY A 178 -6.26 25.07 0.93
N ILE A 179 -5.81 26.30 1.07
CA ILE A 179 -6.70 27.45 1.35
C ILE A 179 -7.77 27.60 0.25
N GLU A 180 -7.45 27.28 -1.00
CA GLU A 180 -8.42 27.22 -2.11
C GLU A 180 -9.52 26.17 -1.90
N PHE A 181 -9.28 25.20 -1.02
CA PHE A 181 -10.26 24.19 -0.59
C PHE A 181 -10.83 24.47 0.81
N GLY A 182 -10.55 25.63 1.37
CA GLY A 182 -11.06 26.04 2.68
C GLY A 182 -10.28 25.51 3.87
N THR A 183 -9.05 24.98 3.69
CA THR A 183 -8.24 24.37 4.74
C THR A 183 -7.06 25.26 5.14
N ILE A 184 -6.88 25.48 6.45
CA ILE A 184 -5.70 26.06 7.08
C ILE A 184 -5.02 24.98 7.91
N GLY A 185 -3.72 24.81 7.72
CA GLY A 185 -2.90 23.92 8.54
C GLY A 185 -2.21 24.69 9.66
N ALA A 186 -2.13 24.08 10.85
CA ALA A 186 -1.47 24.62 12.03
C ALA A 186 -0.66 23.55 12.75
N GLY A 187 0.57 23.85 13.12
CA GLY A 187 1.40 23.00 13.97
C GLY A 187 1.53 23.62 15.35
N LYS A 188 1.40 22.77 16.40
CA LYS A 188 1.55 23.19 17.80
C LYS A 188 2.25 22.12 18.62
N THR A 189 3.32 22.52 19.30
CA THR A 189 3.92 21.70 20.35
C THR A 189 3.18 21.93 21.66
N PHE A 190 2.58 20.90 22.22
CA PHE A 190 1.85 20.94 23.46
C PHE A 190 2.31 19.78 24.36
N ASP A 191 2.70 20.08 25.60
CA ASP A 191 3.26 19.10 26.55
C ASP A 191 4.42 18.25 25.97
N GLY A 192 5.24 18.87 25.11
CA GLY A 192 6.39 18.22 24.47
C GLY A 192 6.06 17.33 23.27
N GLN A 193 4.80 17.26 22.86
CA GLN A 193 4.33 16.54 21.68
C GLN A 193 3.93 17.54 20.59
N GLU A 194 4.42 17.33 19.37
CA GLU A 194 3.96 18.08 18.19
C GLU A 194 2.61 17.55 17.71
N HIS A 195 1.68 18.47 17.45
CA HIS A 195 0.37 18.21 16.88
C HIS A 195 0.26 18.97 15.55
N LEU A 196 -0.10 18.25 14.50
CA LEU A 196 -0.43 18.82 13.20
C LEU A 196 -1.95 18.84 13.05
N MET A 197 -2.48 19.99 12.68
CA MET A 197 -3.92 20.21 12.63
C MET A 197 -4.30 20.75 11.26
N GLU A 198 -5.28 20.11 10.62
CA GLU A 198 -5.92 20.62 9.41
C GLU A 198 -7.33 21.09 9.78
N ILE A 199 -7.59 22.39 9.64
CA ILE A 199 -8.86 23.02 10.03
C ILE A 199 -9.54 23.48 8.76
N THR A 200 -10.66 22.85 8.40
CA THR A 200 -11.39 23.09 7.16
C THR A 200 -12.72 23.76 7.47
N THR A 201 -13.06 24.83 6.76
CA THR A 201 -14.39 25.44 6.80
C THR A 201 -15.44 24.44 6.31
N PHE A 202 -16.65 24.42 6.94
CA PHE A 202 -17.77 23.61 6.45
C PHE A 202 -17.98 23.79 4.95
N ARG A 203 -18.16 22.71 4.23
CA ARG A 203 -18.32 22.73 2.78
C ARG A 203 -19.65 22.11 2.37
N ALA A 204 -20.29 22.72 1.38
CA ALA A 204 -21.47 22.22 0.71
C ALA A 204 -21.18 22.14 -0.81
N ASP A 205 -20.10 21.46 -1.18
CA ASP A 205 -19.58 21.44 -2.54
C ASP A 205 -20.63 20.98 -3.55
N THR A 206 -20.78 21.76 -4.62
CA THR A 206 -21.45 21.32 -5.85
C THR A 206 -20.37 20.94 -6.86
N TYR A 207 -20.37 19.67 -7.30
CA TYR A 207 -19.45 19.21 -8.32
C TYR A 207 -20.07 19.44 -9.70
N ASP A 208 -19.42 20.28 -10.52
CA ASP A 208 -19.70 20.31 -11.95
C ASP A 208 -19.01 19.11 -12.61
N GLN A 209 -19.78 18.26 -13.30
CA GLN A 209 -19.29 17.05 -13.95
C GLN A 209 -18.21 17.32 -15.03
N VAL A 210 -17.99 18.57 -15.40
CA VAL A 210 -17.06 19.00 -16.47
C VAL A 210 -15.79 19.62 -15.92
N SER A 211 -15.81 20.21 -14.72
CA SER A 211 -14.67 20.88 -14.08
C SER A 211 -13.84 19.92 -13.23
N ARG A 212 -12.49 20.01 -13.34
CA ARG A 212 -11.56 19.25 -12.51
C ARG A 212 -11.45 19.78 -11.07
N ASN A 213 -11.88 21.00 -10.81
CA ASN A 213 -11.89 21.63 -9.51
C ASN A 213 -13.35 21.74 -9.04
N PRO A 214 -13.67 21.29 -7.82
CA PRO A 214 -14.98 21.58 -7.24
C PRO A 214 -15.14 23.09 -7.14
N ASP A 215 -16.32 23.59 -7.44
CA ASP A 215 -16.69 24.94 -7.08
C ASP A 215 -16.94 24.91 -5.57
N VAL A 216 -15.93 25.32 -4.79
CA VAL A 216 -15.95 25.24 -3.33
C VAL A 216 -17.02 26.19 -2.82
N GLN A 217 -18.17 25.65 -2.45
CA GLN A 217 -19.19 26.40 -1.73
C GLN A 217 -19.04 26.09 -0.22
N PHE A 218 -18.79 27.14 0.53
CA PHE A 218 -18.74 27.01 1.98
C PHE A 218 -20.14 26.78 2.53
N GLY A 219 -20.31 25.70 3.30
CA GLY A 219 -21.55 25.38 4.01
C GLY A 219 -21.66 26.12 5.33
N ASP A 220 -22.88 26.10 5.88
CA ASP A 220 -23.18 26.77 7.14
C ASP A 220 -23.51 25.76 8.26
N ASN A 221 -23.47 24.46 7.99
CA ASN A 221 -23.78 23.43 8.98
C ASN A 221 -22.92 22.17 8.86
N LEU A 222 -22.72 21.51 9.99
CA LEU A 222 -21.95 20.29 10.11
C LEU A 222 -22.56 19.10 9.32
N ALA A 223 -23.89 19.01 9.24
CA ALA A 223 -24.55 17.86 8.65
C ALA A 223 -24.22 17.73 7.15
N ASP A 224 -24.21 18.85 6.43
CA ASP A 224 -23.83 18.87 5.01
C ASP A 224 -22.36 18.49 4.84
N ASP A 225 -21.47 18.97 5.72
CA ASP A 225 -20.04 18.59 5.69
C ASP A 225 -19.84 17.09 5.92
N LEU A 226 -20.61 16.45 6.79
CA LEU A 226 -20.51 15.01 7.05
C LEU A 226 -21.06 14.18 5.89
N VAL A 227 -22.18 14.58 5.26
CA VAL A 227 -22.83 13.86 4.16
C VAL A 227 -21.95 13.78 2.92
N ARG A 228 -21.14 14.81 2.62
CA ARG A 228 -20.25 14.84 1.45
C ARG A 228 -18.96 14.02 1.61
N ARG A 229 -18.67 13.47 2.80
CA ARG A 229 -17.47 12.67 3.04
C ARG A 229 -17.48 11.37 2.27
N ASP A 230 -16.29 10.75 2.17
CA ASP A 230 -16.10 9.54 1.36
C ASP A 230 -16.83 8.30 1.89
N PHE A 231 -16.71 8.04 3.19
CA PHE A 231 -17.31 6.86 3.83
C PHE A 231 -17.92 7.22 5.19
N THR A 232 -18.97 6.48 5.59
CA THR A 232 -19.68 6.68 6.86
C THR A 232 -18.74 6.58 8.06
N VAL A 233 -17.75 5.70 8.03
CA VAL A 233 -16.71 5.57 9.08
C VAL A 233 -15.87 6.85 9.25
N ASN A 234 -15.87 7.76 8.30
CA ASN A 234 -15.20 9.06 8.34
C ASN A 234 -16.20 10.22 8.48
N ALA A 235 -17.48 9.93 8.63
CA ALA A 235 -18.55 10.92 8.71
C ALA A 235 -19.10 11.05 10.14
N MET A 236 -18.25 10.87 11.13
CA MET A 236 -18.49 11.10 12.55
C MET A 236 -17.77 12.38 12.99
N ALA A 237 -18.28 13.03 14.03
CA ALA A 237 -17.70 14.24 14.59
C ALA A 237 -17.67 14.22 16.13
N VAL A 238 -16.75 14.97 16.72
CA VAL A 238 -16.70 15.29 18.14
C VAL A 238 -16.64 16.80 18.29
N ARG A 239 -17.61 17.39 18.96
CA ARG A 239 -17.59 18.81 19.28
C ARG A 239 -16.41 19.13 20.19
N ILE A 240 -15.62 20.12 19.86
CA ILE A 240 -14.49 20.58 20.67
C ILE A 240 -14.90 21.88 21.36
N THR A 241 -14.80 21.89 22.70
CA THR A 241 -15.18 23.00 23.55
C THR A 241 -13.97 23.58 24.28
N ALA A 242 -14.17 24.66 25.03
CA ALA A 242 -13.13 25.23 25.88
C ALA A 242 -12.64 24.26 26.98
N ASP A 243 -13.46 23.26 27.33
CA ASP A 243 -13.15 22.23 28.32
C ASP A 243 -12.56 20.96 27.68
N GLY A 244 -12.38 20.94 26.33
CA GLY A 244 -11.88 19.82 25.57
C GLY A 244 -12.94 19.08 24.76
N PRO A 245 -12.77 17.74 24.53
CA PRO A 245 -13.72 16.92 23.78
C PRO A 245 -15.10 16.91 24.42
N GLY A 246 -16.13 17.28 23.66
CA GLY A 246 -17.52 17.34 24.08
C GLY A 246 -18.39 16.26 23.46
N GLU A 247 -19.52 16.63 22.85
CA GLU A 247 -20.52 15.73 22.28
C GLU A 247 -20.00 14.94 21.09
N PHE A 248 -20.24 13.61 21.06
CA PHE A 248 -20.04 12.74 19.91
C PHE A 248 -21.28 12.77 19.01
N LEU A 249 -21.09 13.00 17.73
CA LEU A 249 -22.12 13.14 16.71
C LEU A 249 -21.91 12.12 15.59
N ASP A 250 -22.91 11.27 15.36
CA ASP A 250 -22.88 10.21 14.34
C ASP A 250 -24.23 10.15 13.61
N PRO A 251 -24.56 11.14 12.76
CA PRO A 251 -25.84 11.16 12.05
C PRO A 251 -25.95 10.12 10.93
N LEU A 252 -24.85 9.46 10.55
CA LEU A 252 -24.74 8.59 9.38
C LEU A 252 -24.34 7.14 9.73
N ASP A 253 -24.54 6.73 10.99
CA ASP A 253 -24.29 5.38 11.50
C ASP A 253 -22.83 4.90 11.31
N GLY A 254 -21.85 5.82 11.37
CA GLY A 254 -20.43 5.53 11.23
C GLY A 254 -19.92 4.59 12.30
N LEU A 255 -20.37 4.69 13.54
CA LEU A 255 -20.03 3.80 14.65
C LEU A 255 -20.47 2.37 14.35
N SER A 256 -21.70 2.19 13.83
CA SER A 256 -22.19 0.88 13.38
C SER A 256 -21.34 0.29 12.25
N ALA A 257 -20.91 1.12 11.30
CA ALA A 257 -20.04 0.69 10.22
C ALA A 257 -18.63 0.28 10.74
N VAL A 258 -18.05 1.00 11.71
CA VAL A 258 -16.80 0.62 12.39
C VAL A 258 -16.97 -0.70 13.11
N ARG A 259 -18.05 -0.90 13.88
CA ARG A 259 -18.37 -2.15 14.58
C ARG A 259 -18.49 -3.33 13.62
N ALA A 260 -19.19 -3.13 12.51
CA ALA A 260 -19.38 -4.15 11.47
C ALA A 260 -18.15 -4.34 10.58
N ARG A 261 -17.13 -3.48 10.71
CA ARG A 261 -15.92 -3.47 9.87
C ARG A 261 -16.26 -3.35 8.38
N VAL A 262 -17.14 -2.43 8.02
CA VAL A 262 -17.57 -2.21 6.64
C VAL A 262 -17.34 -0.78 6.19
N LEU A 263 -17.09 -0.61 4.91
CA LEU A 263 -17.01 0.68 4.23
C LEU A 263 -18.29 0.88 3.42
N ASP A 264 -19.03 1.91 3.78
CA ASP A 264 -20.21 2.35 3.05
C ASP A 264 -20.18 3.87 2.86
N THR A 265 -20.85 4.37 1.83
CA THR A 265 -20.88 5.80 1.52
C THR A 265 -22.07 6.49 2.22
N PRO A 266 -21.95 7.76 2.67
CA PRO A 266 -23.04 8.52 3.26
C PRO A 266 -24.26 8.66 2.33
N THR A 267 -24.01 8.85 1.04
CA THR A 267 -25.01 8.95 -0.03
C THR A 267 -24.98 7.70 -0.91
N ALA A 268 -25.75 7.70 -2.02
CA ALA A 268 -25.63 6.67 -3.04
C ALA A 268 -24.17 6.62 -3.56
N PRO A 269 -23.54 5.42 -3.66
CA PRO A 269 -22.16 5.31 -4.09
C PRO A 269 -21.89 5.96 -5.46
N GLU A 270 -22.86 5.89 -6.37
CA GLU A 270 -22.79 6.46 -7.71
C GLU A 270 -22.66 7.99 -7.67
N VAL A 271 -23.35 8.64 -6.72
CA VAL A 271 -23.23 10.08 -6.49
C VAL A 271 -21.85 10.39 -5.91
N SER A 272 -21.46 9.69 -4.83
CA SER A 272 -20.19 9.89 -4.15
C SER A 272 -18.98 9.71 -5.08
N PHE A 273 -18.99 8.67 -5.93
CA PHE A 273 -17.90 8.39 -6.88
C PHE A 273 -17.97 9.26 -8.14
N GLY A 274 -19.16 9.74 -8.48
CA GLY A 274 -19.34 10.75 -9.54
C GLY A 274 -18.67 12.07 -9.17
N ASP A 275 -18.79 12.48 -7.91
CA ASP A 275 -18.15 13.68 -7.35
C ASP A 275 -16.63 13.56 -7.34
N ASP A 276 -16.09 12.50 -6.76
CA ASP A 276 -14.64 12.23 -6.79
C ASP A 276 -14.38 10.73 -7.02
N PRO A 277 -14.06 10.33 -8.27
CA PRO A 277 -13.71 8.93 -8.59
C PRO A 277 -12.55 8.36 -7.77
N LEU A 278 -11.67 9.21 -7.20
CA LEU A 278 -10.58 8.76 -6.33
C LEU A 278 -11.08 8.03 -5.08
N ARG A 279 -12.33 8.30 -4.65
CA ARG A 279 -12.94 7.60 -3.51
C ARG A 279 -13.00 6.08 -3.71
N MET A 280 -13.05 5.60 -4.95
CA MET A 280 -12.96 4.17 -5.26
C MET A 280 -11.59 3.58 -4.87
N LEU A 281 -10.47 4.26 -5.19
CA LEU A 281 -9.13 3.86 -4.72
C LEU A 281 -8.97 4.04 -3.22
N ARG A 282 -9.60 5.07 -2.64
CA ARG A 282 -9.64 5.26 -1.18
C ARG A 282 -10.33 4.08 -0.48
N ALA A 283 -11.40 3.50 -1.07
CA ALA A 283 -12.00 2.25 -0.55
C ALA A 283 -10.95 1.13 -0.47
N ALA A 284 -10.20 0.89 -1.54
CA ALA A 284 -9.15 -0.14 -1.55
C ALA A 284 -8.02 0.17 -0.54
N ARG A 285 -7.65 1.45 -0.37
CA ARG A 285 -6.73 1.88 0.68
C ARG A 285 -7.27 1.55 2.07
N PHE A 286 -8.53 1.88 2.36
CA PHE A 286 -9.11 1.60 3.68
C PHE A 286 -9.29 0.09 3.93
N VAL A 287 -9.58 -0.72 2.90
CA VAL A 287 -9.49 -2.18 3.01
C VAL A 287 -8.09 -2.59 3.47
N SER A 288 -7.05 -2.03 2.87
CA SER A 288 -5.66 -2.32 3.26
C SER A 288 -5.30 -1.81 4.66
N GLN A 289 -5.75 -0.64 5.05
CA GLN A 289 -5.35 0.01 6.32
C GLN A 289 -6.16 -0.47 7.52
N LEU A 290 -7.46 -0.78 7.32
CA LEU A 290 -8.41 -1.03 8.40
C LEU A 290 -8.82 -2.50 8.50
N ASP A 291 -8.57 -3.30 7.46
CA ASP A 291 -9.12 -4.65 7.30
C ASP A 291 -10.67 -4.65 7.32
N PHE A 292 -11.25 -3.65 6.66
CA PHE A 292 -12.71 -3.51 6.51
C PHE A 292 -13.14 -3.99 5.12
N ALA A 293 -14.32 -4.58 5.02
CA ALA A 293 -14.91 -4.98 3.75
C ALA A 293 -15.73 -3.84 3.14
N VAL A 294 -15.79 -3.72 1.83
CA VAL A 294 -16.75 -2.83 1.16
C VAL A 294 -18.14 -3.45 1.14
N THR A 295 -19.19 -2.66 1.32
CA THR A 295 -20.57 -3.15 1.20
C THR A 295 -20.88 -3.59 -0.25
N PRO A 296 -21.86 -4.49 -0.48
CA PRO A 296 -22.21 -4.93 -1.84
C PRO A 296 -22.54 -3.75 -2.78
N ARG A 297 -23.30 -2.74 -2.33
CA ARG A 297 -23.65 -1.57 -3.14
C ARG A 297 -22.42 -0.74 -3.54
N VAL A 298 -21.46 -0.58 -2.61
CA VAL A 298 -20.20 0.11 -2.89
C VAL A 298 -19.36 -0.69 -3.88
N ARG A 299 -19.30 -2.03 -3.74
CA ARG A 299 -18.58 -2.90 -4.68
C ARG A 299 -19.14 -2.79 -6.09
N THR A 300 -20.46 -2.92 -6.26
CA THR A 300 -21.11 -2.80 -7.57
C THR A 300 -20.83 -1.44 -8.22
N ALA A 301 -20.96 -0.36 -7.45
CA ALA A 301 -20.68 0.99 -7.98
C ALA A 301 -19.19 1.17 -8.38
N ILE A 302 -18.24 0.57 -7.62
CA ILE A 302 -16.82 0.58 -8.02
C ILE A 302 -16.64 -0.16 -9.35
N GLU A 303 -17.24 -1.35 -9.50
CA GLU A 303 -17.15 -2.15 -10.72
C GLU A 303 -17.71 -1.39 -11.95
N ASP A 304 -18.85 -0.73 -11.81
CA ASP A 304 -19.50 0.03 -12.88
C ASP A 304 -18.74 1.34 -13.22
N MET A 305 -18.15 1.99 -12.22
CA MET A 305 -17.57 3.33 -12.37
C MET A 305 -16.03 3.35 -12.45
N ALA A 306 -15.34 2.20 -12.34
CA ALA A 306 -13.89 2.11 -12.41
C ALA A 306 -13.25 2.88 -13.59
N PRO A 307 -13.83 2.92 -14.81
CA PRO A 307 -13.30 3.70 -15.92
C PRO A 307 -13.18 5.21 -15.64
N GLN A 308 -13.97 5.76 -14.71
CA GLN A 308 -13.90 7.18 -14.35
C GLN A 308 -12.58 7.56 -13.64
N LEU A 309 -11.79 6.60 -13.15
CA LEU A 309 -10.45 6.86 -12.63
C LEU A 309 -9.52 7.51 -13.65
N THR A 310 -9.83 7.44 -14.96
CA THR A 310 -9.11 8.17 -16.00
C THR A 310 -9.19 9.69 -15.85
N ARG A 311 -10.17 10.21 -15.10
CA ARG A 311 -10.30 11.64 -14.77
C ARG A 311 -9.31 12.11 -13.70
N ILE A 312 -8.71 11.18 -12.95
CA ILE A 312 -7.84 11.49 -11.80
C ILE A 312 -6.39 11.61 -12.27
N SER A 313 -5.66 12.59 -11.71
CA SER A 313 -4.24 12.75 -12.02
C SER A 313 -3.40 11.57 -11.52
N ALA A 314 -2.32 11.28 -12.23
CA ALA A 314 -1.43 10.17 -11.90
C ALA A 314 -0.82 10.31 -10.50
N GLU A 315 -0.55 11.53 -10.06
CA GLU A 315 0.01 11.85 -8.76
C GLU A 315 -0.97 11.50 -7.62
N ARG A 316 -2.27 11.85 -7.79
CA ARG A 316 -3.32 11.48 -6.82
C ARG A 316 -3.52 9.98 -6.76
N VAL A 317 -3.50 9.30 -7.91
CA VAL A 317 -3.55 7.83 -7.99
C VAL A 317 -2.37 7.20 -7.26
N ALA A 318 -1.14 7.67 -7.53
CA ALA A 318 0.07 7.16 -6.88
C ALA A 318 0.02 7.33 -5.36
N ALA A 319 -0.41 8.50 -4.87
CA ALA A 319 -0.52 8.77 -3.44
C ALA A 319 -1.50 7.82 -2.71
N GLU A 320 -2.63 7.47 -3.35
CA GLU A 320 -3.56 6.49 -2.77
C GLU A 320 -3.01 5.06 -2.84
N LEU A 321 -2.32 4.69 -3.93
CA LEU A 321 -1.65 3.40 -4.06
C LEU A 321 -0.52 3.24 -3.03
N ASP A 322 0.26 4.29 -2.75
CA ASP A 322 1.31 4.24 -1.73
C ASP A 322 0.72 4.01 -0.34
N LYS A 323 -0.35 4.75 0.01
CA LYS A 323 -1.05 4.56 1.27
C LYS A 323 -1.69 3.17 1.39
N LEU A 324 -2.16 2.60 0.26
CA LEU A 324 -2.63 1.22 0.18
C LEU A 324 -1.49 0.24 0.41
N MET A 325 -0.38 0.41 -0.31
CA MET A 325 0.79 -0.47 -0.20
C MET A 325 1.41 -0.43 1.20
N LEU A 326 1.37 0.71 1.89
CA LEU A 326 1.87 0.87 3.26
C LEU A 326 0.87 0.43 4.34
N GLY A 327 -0.34 0.05 3.97
CA GLY A 327 -1.33 -0.49 4.91
C GLY A 327 -0.92 -1.84 5.53
N ALA A 328 -1.65 -2.26 6.56
CA ALA A 328 -1.42 -3.55 7.24
C ALA A 328 -1.80 -4.77 6.36
N HIS A 329 -2.75 -4.58 5.45
CA HIS A 329 -3.31 -5.65 4.60
C HIS A 329 -3.24 -5.30 3.10
N PRO A 330 -2.05 -5.00 2.53
CA PRO A 330 -1.94 -4.52 1.16
C PRO A 330 -2.45 -5.54 0.13
N VAL A 331 -2.36 -6.83 0.43
CA VAL A 331 -2.89 -7.90 -0.43
C VAL A 331 -4.39 -7.75 -0.65
N ALA A 332 -5.17 -7.51 0.42
CA ALA A 332 -6.62 -7.32 0.31
C ALA A 332 -6.98 -6.06 -0.49
N GLY A 333 -6.21 -4.97 -0.30
CA GLY A 333 -6.38 -3.73 -1.06
C GLY A 333 -6.11 -3.93 -2.55
N ILE A 334 -5.00 -4.58 -2.91
CA ILE A 334 -4.63 -4.88 -4.31
C ILE A 334 -5.65 -5.84 -4.95
N ASP A 335 -6.11 -6.86 -4.20
CA ASP A 335 -7.12 -7.78 -4.73
C ASP A 335 -8.43 -7.05 -5.05
N LEU A 336 -8.87 -6.12 -4.20
CA LEU A 336 -10.02 -5.26 -4.51
C LEU A 336 -9.77 -4.42 -5.78
N VAL A 337 -8.60 -3.79 -5.92
CA VAL A 337 -8.24 -2.99 -7.11
C VAL A 337 -8.35 -3.83 -8.39
N VAL A 338 -7.85 -5.06 -8.37
CA VAL A 338 -7.85 -5.93 -9.56
C VAL A 338 -9.22 -6.54 -9.80
N ALA A 339 -9.91 -7.03 -8.76
CA ALA A 339 -11.19 -7.72 -8.88
C ALA A 339 -12.33 -6.78 -9.32
N SER A 340 -12.27 -5.49 -8.97
CA SER A 340 -13.28 -4.50 -9.33
C SER A 340 -13.04 -3.78 -10.67
N GLY A 341 -12.01 -4.16 -11.42
CA GLY A 341 -11.69 -3.51 -12.69
C GLY A 341 -10.90 -2.20 -12.58
N MET A 342 -10.74 -1.61 -11.39
CA MET A 342 -9.87 -0.43 -11.19
C MET A 342 -8.45 -0.68 -11.69
N GLY A 343 -7.94 -1.91 -11.50
CA GLY A 343 -6.62 -2.33 -11.94
C GLY A 343 -6.39 -2.12 -13.43
N ALA A 344 -7.41 -2.36 -14.26
CA ALA A 344 -7.31 -2.14 -15.71
C ALA A 344 -6.98 -0.69 -16.10
N VAL A 345 -7.35 0.27 -15.23
CA VAL A 345 -7.08 1.70 -15.45
C VAL A 345 -5.72 2.11 -14.85
N VAL A 346 -5.46 1.74 -13.59
CA VAL A 346 -4.30 2.29 -12.86
C VAL A 346 -3.05 1.40 -12.91
N LEU A 347 -3.22 0.07 -12.98
CA LEU A 347 -2.14 -0.94 -12.96
C LEU A 347 -2.47 -2.12 -13.90
N PRO A 348 -2.72 -1.88 -15.22
CA PRO A 348 -3.21 -2.90 -16.14
C PRO A 348 -2.32 -4.14 -16.21
N GLU A 349 -1.01 -3.99 -16.03
CA GLU A 349 -0.06 -5.10 -16.10
C GLU A 349 -0.28 -6.14 -14.99
N ILE A 350 -0.85 -5.74 -13.83
CA ILE A 350 -1.14 -6.67 -12.73
C ILE A 350 -2.30 -7.60 -13.10
N GLY A 351 -3.31 -7.09 -13.78
CA GLY A 351 -4.41 -7.91 -14.29
C GLY A 351 -3.95 -8.97 -15.30
N GLU A 352 -2.97 -8.63 -16.13
CA GLU A 352 -2.36 -9.55 -17.11
C GLU A 352 -1.59 -10.70 -16.46
N MET A 353 -1.19 -10.58 -15.18
CA MET A 353 -0.51 -11.64 -14.43
C MET A 353 -1.47 -12.77 -14.03
N ARG A 354 -2.80 -12.60 -14.13
CA ARG A 354 -3.80 -13.66 -14.00
C ARG A 354 -3.73 -14.57 -15.23
N MET A 355 -2.86 -15.54 -15.16
CA MET A 355 -2.63 -16.48 -16.25
C MET A 355 -3.44 -17.74 -16.01
N ALA A 356 -4.10 -18.25 -17.07
CA ALA A 356 -4.75 -19.56 -16.99
C ALA A 356 -3.72 -20.62 -16.55
N ILE A 357 -4.11 -21.43 -15.56
CA ILE A 357 -3.33 -22.61 -15.15
C ILE A 357 -3.24 -23.49 -16.39
N ASP A 358 -2.03 -23.89 -16.79
CA ASP A 358 -1.89 -24.82 -17.89
C ASP A 358 -2.52 -26.19 -17.54
N GLU A 359 -2.94 -26.95 -18.54
CA GLU A 359 -3.64 -28.23 -18.36
C GLU A 359 -2.82 -29.26 -17.53
N HIS A 360 -1.54 -29.01 -17.31
CA HIS A 360 -0.62 -29.86 -16.56
C HIS A 360 -0.36 -29.38 -15.12
N HIS A 361 -1.03 -28.34 -14.64
CA HIS A 361 -0.93 -27.79 -13.28
C HIS A 361 0.52 -27.44 -12.83
N GLN A 362 1.44 -27.23 -13.79
CA GLN A 362 2.85 -27.03 -13.48
C GLN A 362 3.19 -25.59 -13.09
N HIS A 363 2.38 -24.62 -13.49
CA HIS A 363 2.58 -23.23 -13.17
C HIS A 363 1.44 -22.69 -12.28
N LYS A 364 1.81 -22.11 -11.15
CA LYS A 364 0.88 -21.32 -10.32
C LYS A 364 0.49 -20.08 -11.11
N ASP A 365 -0.73 -19.59 -10.88
CA ASP A 365 -1.12 -18.25 -11.32
C ASP A 365 -0.08 -17.23 -10.81
N VAL A 366 0.50 -16.45 -11.74
CA VAL A 366 1.55 -15.49 -11.43
C VAL A 366 1.03 -14.38 -10.51
N TYR A 367 -0.25 -13.99 -10.67
CA TYR A 367 -0.90 -13.02 -9.80
C TYR A 367 -0.99 -13.52 -8.35
N GLU A 368 -1.54 -14.71 -8.15
CA GLU A 368 -1.66 -15.32 -6.82
C GLU A 368 -0.30 -15.58 -6.16
N HIS A 369 0.71 -15.92 -6.97
CA HIS A 369 2.08 -16.01 -6.50
C HIS A 369 2.59 -14.66 -6.00
N SER A 370 2.43 -13.59 -6.79
CA SER A 370 2.89 -12.25 -6.44
C SER A 370 2.19 -11.68 -5.19
N LEU A 371 0.89 -11.97 -5.02
CA LEU A 371 0.18 -11.65 -3.76
C LEU A 371 0.75 -12.42 -2.56
N THR A 372 1.14 -13.68 -2.76
CA THR A 372 1.79 -14.48 -1.72
C THR A 372 3.16 -13.90 -1.36
N VAL A 373 3.95 -13.51 -2.37
CA VAL A 373 5.26 -12.87 -2.16
C VAL A 373 5.12 -11.52 -1.47
N LEU A 374 4.14 -10.70 -1.85
CA LEU A 374 3.83 -9.45 -1.15
C LEU A 374 3.53 -9.68 0.34
N ARG A 375 2.68 -10.65 0.66
CA ARG A 375 2.37 -10.99 2.06
C ARG A 375 3.62 -11.42 2.83
N GLN A 376 4.44 -12.31 2.26
CA GLN A 376 5.68 -12.78 2.89
C GLN A 376 6.72 -11.65 3.02
N ALA A 377 6.75 -10.70 2.09
CA ALA A 377 7.62 -9.53 2.19
C ALA A 377 7.21 -8.62 3.36
N VAL A 378 5.90 -8.40 3.58
CA VAL A 378 5.38 -7.67 4.75
C VAL A 378 5.78 -8.36 6.07
N GLU A 379 5.71 -9.70 6.13
CA GLU A 379 6.11 -10.48 7.31
C GLU A 379 7.62 -10.39 7.62
N LEU A 380 8.45 -10.03 6.63
CA LEU A 380 9.90 -9.87 6.77
C LEU A 380 10.35 -8.42 7.08
N GLU A 381 9.42 -7.49 7.17
CA GLU A 381 9.72 -6.10 7.56
C GLU A 381 10.01 -6.03 9.07
N ASP A 382 11.11 -5.39 9.44
CA ASP A 382 11.59 -5.25 10.82
C ASP A 382 11.70 -3.77 11.26
N ASP A 383 11.76 -2.83 10.32
CA ASP A 383 11.90 -1.39 10.58
C ASP A 383 10.63 -0.60 10.18
N GLY A 384 9.47 -1.27 10.12
CA GLY A 384 8.21 -0.70 9.62
C GLY A 384 7.99 -0.91 8.12
N PRO A 385 6.86 -0.40 7.58
CA PRO A 385 6.47 -0.62 6.20
C PRO A 385 7.48 -0.08 5.18
N ASP A 386 7.94 -0.92 4.25
CA ASP A 386 8.91 -0.56 3.19
C ASP A 386 8.24 -0.54 1.81
N LEU A 387 7.90 0.66 1.33
CA LEU A 387 7.22 0.86 0.04
C LEU A 387 7.96 0.23 -1.14
N VAL A 388 9.29 0.37 -1.18
CA VAL A 388 10.13 -0.15 -2.28
C VAL A 388 10.12 -1.67 -2.29
N LEU A 389 10.26 -2.30 -1.11
CA LEU A 389 10.20 -3.75 -0.98
C LEU A 389 8.83 -4.29 -1.40
N ARG A 390 7.75 -3.67 -0.92
CA ARG A 390 6.38 -4.11 -1.22
C ARG A 390 6.04 -3.99 -2.70
N TRP A 391 6.41 -2.87 -3.35
CA TRP A 391 6.26 -2.74 -4.80
C TRP A 391 7.10 -3.77 -5.56
N ALA A 392 8.36 -4.00 -5.16
CA ALA A 392 9.19 -5.00 -5.79
C ALA A 392 8.60 -6.41 -5.63
N ALA A 393 8.06 -6.75 -4.45
CA ALA A 393 7.41 -8.03 -4.18
C ALA A 393 6.16 -8.26 -5.05
N LEU A 394 5.32 -7.22 -5.23
CA LEU A 394 4.14 -7.31 -6.09
C LEU A 394 4.52 -7.45 -7.58
N LEU A 395 5.59 -6.76 -8.02
CA LEU A 395 5.92 -6.58 -9.43
C LEU A 395 7.09 -7.44 -9.93
N HIS A 396 7.72 -8.30 -9.07
CA HIS A 396 8.93 -9.05 -9.46
C HIS A 396 8.72 -9.89 -10.71
N ASP A 397 7.57 -10.47 -10.85
CA ASP A 397 7.19 -11.38 -11.94
C ASP A 397 6.33 -10.75 -13.05
N ILE A 398 6.18 -9.42 -13.06
CA ILE A 398 5.34 -8.67 -14.03
C ILE A 398 5.72 -8.93 -15.49
N GLY A 399 6.93 -9.36 -15.75
CA GLY A 399 7.43 -9.70 -17.09
C GLY A 399 7.01 -11.08 -17.61
N LYS A 400 6.51 -11.98 -16.75
CA LYS A 400 6.17 -13.37 -17.12
C LYS A 400 5.10 -13.46 -18.21
N PRO A 401 3.98 -12.73 -18.18
CA PRO A 401 2.98 -12.79 -19.25
C PRO A 401 3.59 -12.51 -20.64
N THR A 402 4.40 -11.46 -20.73
CA THR A 402 5.03 -11.01 -21.99
C THR A 402 6.11 -11.97 -22.50
N THR A 403 6.80 -12.70 -21.61
CA THR A 403 7.91 -13.59 -21.95
C THR A 403 7.51 -15.07 -22.03
N ARG A 404 6.23 -15.38 -21.84
CA ARG A 404 5.72 -16.75 -21.89
C ARG A 404 6.00 -17.39 -23.24
N ARG A 405 6.58 -18.58 -23.22
CA ARG A 405 6.82 -19.42 -24.41
C ARG A 405 6.43 -20.86 -24.10
N HIS A 406 5.80 -21.50 -25.07
CA HIS A 406 5.52 -22.93 -25.02
C HIS A 406 6.72 -23.67 -25.64
N GLU A 407 7.30 -24.56 -24.87
CA GLU A 407 8.43 -25.37 -25.27
C GLU A 407 7.98 -26.63 -26.02
N SER A 408 8.85 -27.18 -26.88
CA SER A 408 8.54 -28.38 -27.69
C SER A 408 8.26 -29.63 -26.86
N ASN A 409 8.68 -29.67 -25.60
CA ASN A 409 8.44 -30.75 -24.65
C ASN A 409 7.11 -30.58 -23.85
N GLY A 410 6.25 -29.62 -24.23
CA GLY A 410 5.00 -29.31 -23.56
C GLY A 410 5.15 -28.45 -22.30
N GLY A 411 6.36 -28.01 -21.95
CA GLY A 411 6.62 -27.09 -20.85
C GLY A 411 6.36 -25.62 -21.22
N VAL A 412 6.36 -24.75 -20.22
CA VAL A 412 6.31 -23.29 -20.39
C VAL A 412 7.56 -22.67 -19.79
N SER A 413 8.18 -21.74 -20.51
CA SER A 413 9.33 -20.97 -20.04
C SER A 413 9.04 -19.46 -20.01
N PHE A 414 9.82 -18.73 -19.21
CA PHE A 414 9.71 -17.29 -19.01
C PHE A 414 11.10 -16.62 -19.05
N HIS A 415 11.90 -16.96 -20.07
CA HIS A 415 13.28 -16.47 -20.16
C HIS A 415 13.33 -14.94 -20.20
N HIS A 416 14.24 -14.37 -19.39
CA HIS A 416 14.50 -12.94 -19.30
C HIS A 416 13.30 -12.09 -18.79
N HIS A 417 12.37 -12.71 -18.03
CA HIS A 417 11.24 -11.95 -17.47
C HIS A 417 11.70 -10.88 -16.47
N GLU A 418 12.83 -11.05 -15.81
CA GLU A 418 13.46 -10.06 -14.93
C GLU A 418 13.90 -8.81 -15.69
N VAL A 419 14.44 -8.96 -16.91
CA VAL A 419 14.86 -7.85 -17.78
C VAL A 419 13.65 -7.11 -18.33
N VAL A 420 12.68 -7.87 -18.84
CA VAL A 420 11.42 -7.31 -19.38
C VAL A 420 10.60 -6.66 -18.27
N GLY A 421 10.46 -7.34 -17.14
CA GLY A 421 9.75 -6.84 -15.96
C GLY A 421 10.33 -5.53 -15.44
N ALA A 422 11.65 -5.42 -15.31
CA ALA A 422 12.29 -4.17 -14.90
C ALA A 422 11.98 -3.00 -15.85
N LYS A 423 11.89 -3.26 -17.16
CA LYS A 423 11.49 -2.23 -18.15
C LYS A 423 10.01 -1.85 -18.01
N MET A 424 9.12 -2.83 -17.77
CA MET A 424 7.69 -2.60 -17.55
C MET A 424 7.47 -1.78 -16.27
N VAL A 425 8.14 -2.11 -15.17
CA VAL A 425 8.12 -1.35 -13.91
C VAL A 425 8.53 0.10 -14.13
N ARG A 426 9.67 0.34 -14.80
CA ARG A 426 10.12 1.72 -15.11
C ARG A 426 9.08 2.48 -15.91
N LYS A 427 8.45 1.85 -16.91
CA LYS A 427 7.41 2.48 -17.73
C LYS A 427 6.18 2.84 -16.87
N ARG A 428 5.66 1.90 -16.07
CA ARG A 428 4.45 2.08 -15.26
C ARG A 428 4.67 3.12 -14.16
N MET A 429 5.72 3.00 -13.37
CA MET A 429 5.96 3.91 -12.25
C MET A 429 6.27 5.35 -12.72
N ARG A 430 6.92 5.52 -13.87
CA ARG A 430 7.05 6.85 -14.50
C ARG A 430 5.72 7.42 -14.96
N ALA A 431 4.83 6.60 -15.52
CA ALA A 431 3.48 7.02 -15.88
C ALA A 431 2.67 7.47 -14.66
N LEU A 432 2.88 6.82 -13.51
CA LEU A 432 2.31 7.19 -12.21
C LEU A 432 3.07 8.33 -11.51
N LYS A 433 4.08 8.92 -12.15
CA LYS A 433 4.85 10.08 -11.66
C LYS A 433 5.65 9.82 -10.38
N TYR A 434 6.05 8.58 -10.12
CA TYR A 434 6.97 8.28 -9.03
C TYR A 434 8.33 8.99 -9.21
N SER A 435 8.99 9.28 -8.08
CA SER A 435 10.33 9.85 -8.10
C SER A 435 11.33 8.91 -8.79
N LYS A 436 12.37 9.50 -9.40
CA LYS A 436 13.41 8.73 -10.08
C LYS A 436 14.01 7.66 -9.17
N GLN A 437 14.23 7.97 -7.87
CA GLN A 437 14.82 7.05 -6.91
C GLN A 437 13.94 5.81 -6.71
N ILE A 438 12.63 5.97 -6.46
CA ILE A 438 11.69 4.85 -6.29
C ILE A 438 11.63 4.00 -7.57
N VAL A 439 11.55 4.65 -8.75
CA VAL A 439 11.55 3.93 -10.04
C VAL A 439 12.80 3.09 -10.23
N ASP A 440 13.97 3.66 -9.95
CA ASP A 440 15.25 2.97 -10.11
C ASP A 440 15.39 1.83 -9.10
N ASP A 441 15.07 2.05 -7.82
CA ASP A 441 15.17 1.06 -6.75
C ASP A 441 14.26 -0.15 -6.99
N VAL A 442 12.96 0.08 -7.26
CA VAL A 442 12.01 -1.02 -7.51
C VAL A 442 12.41 -1.80 -8.76
N SER A 443 12.76 -1.10 -9.85
CA SER A 443 13.15 -1.78 -11.09
C SER A 443 14.47 -2.55 -10.98
N GLN A 444 15.40 -2.09 -10.13
CA GLN A 444 16.64 -2.80 -9.86
C GLN A 444 16.38 -4.07 -9.05
N LEU A 445 15.53 -4.02 -8.04
CA LEU A 445 15.12 -5.22 -7.29
C LEU A 445 14.44 -6.24 -8.18
N VAL A 446 13.53 -5.82 -9.06
CA VAL A 446 12.89 -6.69 -10.06
C VAL A 446 13.90 -7.29 -11.01
N TYR A 447 14.91 -6.54 -11.46
CA TYR A 447 15.98 -7.05 -12.30
C TYR A 447 16.86 -8.09 -11.59
N LEU A 448 17.11 -7.90 -10.28
CA LEU A 448 18.06 -8.72 -9.52
C LEU A 448 17.43 -9.94 -8.84
N HIS A 449 16.09 -10.08 -8.79
CA HIS A 449 15.44 -11.10 -7.96
C HIS A 449 15.85 -12.54 -8.30
N LEU A 450 16.25 -12.81 -9.54
CA LEU A 450 16.75 -14.12 -9.96
C LEU A 450 18.25 -14.35 -9.69
N ARG A 451 19.01 -13.32 -9.29
CA ARG A 451 20.47 -13.44 -9.14
C ARG A 451 20.91 -14.45 -8.08
N PHE A 452 20.04 -14.72 -7.10
CA PHE A 452 20.30 -15.73 -6.07
C PHE A 452 20.23 -17.18 -6.62
N HIS A 453 19.59 -17.42 -7.75
CA HIS A 453 19.41 -18.76 -8.29
C HIS A 453 20.77 -19.41 -8.56
N GLY A 454 20.96 -20.64 -8.06
CA GLY A 454 22.23 -21.37 -8.15
C GLY A 454 23.14 -21.24 -6.93
N TYR A 455 22.86 -20.36 -5.97
CA TYR A 455 23.55 -20.39 -4.68
C TYR A 455 23.16 -21.65 -3.89
N GLY A 456 24.14 -22.41 -3.44
CA GLY A 456 23.88 -23.67 -2.73
C GLY A 456 24.06 -24.92 -3.58
N ASP A 457 24.22 -24.80 -4.89
CA ASP A 457 24.67 -25.89 -5.78
C ASP A 457 26.19 -25.95 -5.85
N GLY A 458 26.92 -25.25 -4.97
CA GLY A 458 28.37 -25.24 -4.81
C GLY A 458 29.14 -24.45 -5.88
N LYS A 459 28.45 -23.62 -6.66
CA LYS A 459 29.05 -22.91 -7.83
C LYS A 459 29.40 -21.44 -7.57
N TRP A 460 29.02 -20.87 -6.42
CA TRP A 460 29.32 -19.47 -6.15
C TRP A 460 30.73 -19.31 -5.59
N THR A 461 31.56 -18.58 -6.34
CA THR A 461 32.89 -18.12 -5.93
C THR A 461 32.77 -16.78 -5.19
N ASP A 462 33.84 -16.36 -4.51
CA ASP A 462 33.91 -15.03 -3.88
C ASP A 462 33.71 -13.92 -4.92
N ALA A 463 34.17 -14.10 -6.13
CA ALA A 463 33.89 -13.20 -7.25
C ALA A 463 32.38 -13.06 -7.53
N ALA A 464 31.64 -14.15 -7.49
CA ALA A 464 30.18 -14.12 -7.67
C ALA A 464 29.48 -13.38 -6.52
N VAL A 465 29.95 -13.59 -5.28
CA VAL A 465 29.44 -12.87 -4.10
C VAL A 465 29.74 -11.38 -4.19
N ARG A 466 30.97 -10.98 -4.53
CA ARG A 466 31.34 -9.57 -4.73
C ARG A 466 30.44 -8.89 -5.79
N ARG A 467 30.22 -9.56 -6.94
CA ARG A 467 29.32 -9.04 -7.98
C ARG A 467 27.89 -8.90 -7.48
N TYR A 468 27.38 -9.90 -6.76
CA TYR A 468 26.04 -9.86 -6.19
C TYR A 468 25.85 -8.64 -5.26
N VAL A 469 26.79 -8.41 -4.33
CA VAL A 469 26.77 -7.27 -3.41
C VAL A 469 26.91 -5.95 -4.17
N THR A 470 27.84 -5.86 -5.12
CA THR A 470 28.07 -4.65 -5.92
C THR A 470 26.85 -4.29 -6.79
N ASP A 471 26.21 -5.29 -7.41
CA ASP A 471 25.00 -5.08 -8.24
C ASP A 471 23.80 -4.63 -7.41
N ALA A 472 23.67 -5.16 -6.18
CA ALA A 472 22.61 -4.79 -5.26
C ALA A 472 22.85 -3.43 -4.59
N GLY A 473 24.11 -3.11 -4.28
CA GLY A 473 24.48 -1.86 -3.58
C GLY A 473 23.62 -1.61 -2.34
N PRO A 474 23.04 -0.40 -2.17
CA PRO A 474 22.22 -0.08 -1.00
C PRO A 474 20.92 -0.87 -0.91
N LEU A 475 20.53 -1.58 -1.96
CA LEU A 475 19.33 -2.41 -2.00
C LEU A 475 19.55 -3.84 -1.49
N LEU A 476 20.76 -4.20 -1.07
CA LEU A 476 21.12 -5.58 -0.71
C LEU A 476 20.17 -6.17 0.35
N ARG A 477 19.87 -5.42 1.41
CA ARG A 477 18.95 -5.88 2.47
C ARG A 477 17.53 -6.12 1.93
N ARG A 478 17.02 -5.21 1.06
CA ARG A 478 15.73 -5.39 0.40
C ARG A 478 15.74 -6.57 -0.56
N LEU A 479 16.83 -6.77 -1.30
CA LEU A 479 16.98 -7.91 -2.21
C LEU A 479 16.94 -9.23 -1.44
N HIS A 480 17.61 -9.34 -0.29
CA HIS A 480 17.54 -10.52 0.56
C HIS A 480 16.11 -10.80 1.05
N LYS A 481 15.39 -9.78 1.52
CA LYS A 481 13.97 -9.91 1.91
C LYS A 481 13.10 -10.34 0.74
N LEU A 482 13.29 -9.76 -0.45
CA LEU A 482 12.53 -10.11 -1.65
C LEU A 482 12.73 -11.58 -2.05
N VAL A 483 13.98 -12.05 -2.14
CA VAL A 483 14.26 -13.44 -2.54
C VAL A 483 13.84 -14.46 -1.49
N ARG A 484 13.87 -14.10 -0.20
CA ARG A 484 13.28 -14.92 0.88
C ARG A 484 11.76 -14.98 0.77
N ALA A 485 11.11 -13.86 0.47
CA ALA A 485 9.66 -13.77 0.27
C ALA A 485 9.20 -14.57 -0.96
N ASP A 486 9.99 -14.62 -2.03
CA ASP A 486 9.70 -15.38 -3.25
C ASP A 486 9.75 -16.92 -3.05
N CYS A 487 10.25 -17.37 -1.90
CA CYS A 487 10.25 -18.79 -1.55
C CYS A 487 8.85 -19.29 -1.18
N THR A 488 8.00 -19.57 -2.18
CA THR A 488 6.59 -19.99 -2.01
C THR A 488 6.37 -21.51 -2.13
N THR A 489 7.43 -22.32 -2.01
CA THR A 489 7.31 -23.77 -2.13
C THR A 489 6.56 -24.40 -0.96
N ARG A 490 5.59 -25.29 -1.26
CA ARG A 490 4.85 -26.08 -0.25
C ARG A 490 5.69 -27.21 0.35
N ASN A 491 6.82 -27.57 -0.28
CA ASN A 491 7.73 -28.60 0.23
C ASN A 491 8.59 -28.04 1.35
N LYS A 492 8.26 -28.39 2.60
CA LYS A 492 8.95 -27.92 3.81
C LYS A 492 10.47 -28.17 3.80
N ARG A 493 10.92 -29.32 3.27
CA ARG A 493 12.36 -29.66 3.17
C ARG A 493 13.06 -28.73 2.16
N ARG A 494 12.41 -28.46 1.02
CA ARG A 494 12.93 -27.54 0.01
C ARG A 494 12.97 -26.10 0.56
N ALA A 495 11.91 -25.66 1.23
CA ALA A 495 11.86 -24.34 1.88
C ALA A 495 13.00 -24.18 2.89
N ALA A 496 13.17 -25.13 3.82
CA ALA A 496 14.24 -25.11 4.82
C ALA A 496 15.64 -25.07 4.17
N ARG A 497 15.85 -25.83 3.09
CA ARG A 497 17.13 -25.80 2.36
C ARG A 497 17.39 -24.44 1.73
N LEU A 498 16.37 -23.81 1.13
CA LEU A 498 16.51 -22.47 0.55
C LEU A 498 16.80 -21.43 1.62
N GLN A 499 16.10 -21.45 2.76
CA GLN A 499 16.39 -20.54 3.88
C GLN A 499 17.83 -20.71 4.38
N SER A 500 18.28 -21.95 4.58
CA SER A 500 19.68 -22.21 4.95
C SER A 500 20.69 -21.72 3.92
N ASN A 501 20.34 -21.73 2.62
CA ASN A 501 21.21 -21.18 1.58
C ASN A 501 21.27 -19.64 1.66
N TYR A 502 20.16 -18.96 1.96
CA TYR A 502 20.16 -17.51 2.20
C TYR A 502 21.02 -17.15 3.41
N ASP A 503 20.87 -17.88 4.54
CA ASP A 503 21.66 -17.64 5.75
C ASP A 503 23.16 -17.81 5.48
N ARG A 504 23.53 -18.84 4.71
CA ARG A 504 24.94 -19.08 4.33
C ARG A 504 25.48 -17.98 3.40
N LEU A 505 24.66 -17.46 2.47
CA LEU A 505 25.09 -16.34 1.64
C LEU A 505 25.32 -15.08 2.47
N GLU A 506 24.40 -14.75 3.36
CA GLU A 506 24.55 -13.58 4.24
C GLU A 506 25.79 -13.71 5.15
N LEU A 507 26.03 -14.89 5.71
CA LEU A 507 27.26 -15.15 6.48
C LEU A 507 28.51 -14.97 5.61
N ARG A 508 28.51 -15.50 4.36
CA ARG A 508 29.64 -15.36 3.45
C ARG A 508 29.89 -13.91 3.05
N ILE A 509 28.83 -13.14 2.85
CA ILE A 509 28.93 -11.68 2.59
C ILE A 509 29.58 -10.99 3.80
N ALA A 510 29.15 -11.31 5.03
CA ALA A 510 29.73 -10.73 6.24
C ALA A 510 31.21 -11.09 6.44
N GLU A 511 31.59 -12.34 6.14
CA GLU A 511 32.99 -12.79 6.18
C GLU A 511 33.86 -12.03 5.17
N LEU A 512 33.38 -11.86 3.93
CA LEU A 512 34.12 -11.12 2.92
C LEU A 512 34.17 -9.62 3.27
N ALA A 513 33.09 -9.04 3.79
CA ALA A 513 33.07 -7.64 4.22
C ALA A 513 34.03 -7.36 5.40
N ALA A 514 34.30 -8.38 6.24
CA ALA A 514 35.32 -8.26 7.29
C ALA A 514 36.76 -8.30 6.77
N GLN A 515 36.97 -8.89 5.59
CA GLN A 515 38.28 -9.03 4.94
C GLN A 515 38.57 -7.88 3.97
N GLU A 516 37.53 -7.33 3.35
CA GLU A 516 37.62 -6.32 2.30
C GLU A 516 36.41 -5.37 2.35
N ASP A 517 36.59 -4.11 1.88
CA ASP A 517 35.50 -3.13 1.79
C ASP A 517 34.55 -3.48 0.64
N LEU A 518 33.57 -4.33 0.88
CA LEU A 518 32.57 -4.74 -0.11
C LEU A 518 31.59 -3.61 -0.49
N ASP A 519 31.34 -2.67 0.42
CA ASP A 519 30.38 -1.57 0.19
C ASP A 519 30.92 -0.56 -0.82
N ARG A 520 32.25 -0.54 -1.00
CA ARG A 520 32.93 0.40 -1.89
C ARG A 520 33.97 -0.28 -2.77
N VAL A 521 33.57 -1.34 -3.49
CA VAL A 521 34.47 -1.99 -4.43
C VAL A 521 34.93 -0.98 -5.50
N ARG A 522 36.18 -0.50 -5.32
CA ARG A 522 36.88 0.40 -6.23
C ARG A 522 38.12 -0.30 -6.78
N PRO A 523 38.61 0.09 -7.95
CA PRO A 523 39.93 -0.33 -8.40
C PRO A 523 41.01 0.01 -7.39
N ASP A 524 42.04 -0.81 -7.31
CA ASP A 524 43.18 -0.61 -6.42
C ASP A 524 44.09 0.55 -6.86
N LEU A 525 43.90 1.06 -8.10
CA LEU A 525 44.51 2.30 -8.61
C LEU A 525 43.43 3.34 -8.89
N ASP A 526 43.67 4.58 -8.49
CA ASP A 526 42.80 5.71 -8.80
C ASP A 526 43.03 6.26 -10.22
N GLY A 527 42.15 7.17 -10.68
CA GLY A 527 42.22 7.74 -12.01
C GLY A 527 43.51 8.54 -12.28
N ASN A 528 44.08 9.19 -11.26
CA ASN A 528 45.33 9.95 -11.40
C ASN A 528 46.53 8.99 -11.60
N ARG A 529 46.57 7.92 -10.83
CA ARG A 529 47.61 6.90 -10.96
C ARG A 529 47.54 6.16 -12.30
N ILE A 530 46.33 5.90 -12.81
CA ILE A 530 46.11 5.34 -14.14
C ILE A 530 46.66 6.28 -15.22
N MET A 531 46.37 7.57 -15.18
CA MET A 531 46.87 8.54 -16.13
C MET A 531 48.39 8.64 -16.10
N GLU A 532 49.00 8.63 -14.93
CA GLU A 532 50.45 8.64 -14.76
C GLU A 532 51.12 7.41 -15.34
N LEU A 533 50.64 6.24 -15.01
CA LEU A 533 51.19 4.95 -15.45
C LEU A 533 51.08 4.73 -16.97
N LEU A 534 49.98 5.19 -17.57
CA LEU A 534 49.71 4.98 -18.98
C LEU A 534 50.19 6.16 -19.87
N GLY A 535 50.59 7.28 -19.27
CA GLY A 535 50.98 8.49 -19.99
C GLY A 535 49.84 9.13 -20.80
N ILE A 536 48.58 9.01 -20.34
CA ILE A 536 47.40 9.47 -21.09
C ILE A 536 46.70 10.60 -20.35
N PRO A 537 46.06 11.57 -21.07
CA PRO A 537 45.27 12.61 -20.46
C PRO A 537 43.92 12.09 -19.93
N ALA A 538 43.25 12.87 -19.07
CA ALA A 538 41.89 12.59 -18.63
C ALA A 538 40.95 12.42 -19.83
N GLY A 539 40.23 11.28 -19.87
CA GLY A 539 39.35 10.98 -20.97
C GLY A 539 38.75 9.55 -20.94
N PRO A 540 38.07 9.14 -22.01
CA PRO A 540 37.38 7.84 -22.07
C PRO A 540 38.30 6.64 -21.81
N GLN A 541 39.58 6.72 -22.22
CA GLN A 541 40.58 5.66 -22.03
C GLN A 541 40.86 5.40 -20.53
N VAL A 542 40.92 6.44 -19.72
CA VAL A 542 41.04 6.31 -18.25
C VAL A 542 39.83 5.58 -17.69
N GLY A 543 38.62 5.89 -18.19
CA GLY A 543 37.39 5.19 -17.81
C GLY A 543 37.37 3.72 -18.22
N GLU A 544 38.02 3.36 -19.34
CA GLU A 544 38.16 1.94 -19.77
C GLU A 544 39.13 1.20 -18.86
N ALA A 545 40.29 1.79 -18.59
CA ALA A 545 41.27 1.24 -17.67
C ALA A 545 40.73 1.07 -16.25
N TRP A 546 39.98 2.06 -15.77
CA TRP A 546 39.30 1.98 -14.49
C TRP A 546 38.27 0.84 -14.42
N ARG A 547 37.47 0.66 -15.49
CA ARG A 547 36.51 -0.46 -15.58
C ARG A 547 37.24 -1.81 -15.62
N PHE A 548 38.34 -1.95 -16.36
CA PHE A 548 39.16 -3.17 -16.37
C PHE A 548 39.64 -3.51 -14.94
N LEU A 549 40.25 -2.56 -14.24
CA LEU A 549 40.73 -2.78 -12.88
C LEU A 549 39.59 -3.09 -11.90
N LYS A 550 38.40 -2.48 -12.09
CA LYS A 550 37.23 -2.82 -11.29
C LYS A 550 36.78 -4.26 -11.50
N GLU A 551 36.73 -4.72 -12.75
CA GLU A 551 36.38 -6.12 -13.05
C GLU A 551 37.43 -7.08 -12.46
N LEU A 552 38.71 -6.74 -12.56
CA LEU A 552 39.79 -7.51 -11.96
C LEU A 552 39.65 -7.61 -10.44
N ARG A 553 39.31 -6.48 -9.77
CA ARG A 553 39.03 -6.43 -8.35
C ARG A 553 37.83 -7.31 -7.95
N LEU A 554 36.76 -7.29 -8.74
CA LEU A 554 35.60 -8.17 -8.52
C LEU A 554 35.96 -9.64 -8.65
N ASP A 555 36.84 -10.00 -9.61
CA ASP A 555 37.23 -11.38 -9.84
C ASP A 555 38.20 -11.93 -8.79
N ARG A 556 39.24 -11.18 -8.45
CA ARG A 556 40.36 -11.66 -7.65
C ARG A 556 40.36 -11.14 -6.20
N GLY A 557 39.56 -10.14 -5.89
CA GLY A 557 39.60 -9.44 -4.61
C GLY A 557 40.66 -8.33 -4.60
N PRO A 558 41.05 -7.82 -3.40
CA PRO A 558 42.06 -6.79 -3.24
C PRO A 558 43.40 -7.20 -3.85
N LEU A 559 44.01 -6.32 -4.66
CA LEU A 559 45.36 -6.47 -5.22
C LEU A 559 46.31 -5.49 -4.54
N SER A 560 47.58 -5.83 -4.49
CA SER A 560 48.60 -4.85 -4.16
C SER A 560 48.70 -3.78 -5.26
N THR A 561 49.22 -2.62 -4.95
CA THR A 561 49.46 -1.55 -5.95
C THR A 561 50.36 -2.02 -7.08
N ASP A 562 51.35 -2.87 -6.77
CA ASP A 562 52.28 -3.40 -7.74
C ASP A 562 51.62 -4.41 -8.68
N ASP A 563 50.83 -5.36 -8.12
CA ASP A 563 50.09 -6.33 -8.95
C ASP A 563 49.06 -5.64 -9.83
N ALA A 564 48.29 -4.67 -9.29
CA ALA A 564 47.32 -3.89 -10.07
C ALA A 564 48.01 -3.07 -11.17
N THR A 565 49.23 -2.58 -10.95
CA THR A 565 50.02 -1.85 -11.96
C THR A 565 50.49 -2.79 -13.07
N GLU A 566 51.01 -3.98 -12.73
CA GLU A 566 51.44 -5.00 -13.70
C GLU A 566 50.27 -5.45 -14.59
N GLU A 567 49.13 -5.75 -14.00
CA GLU A 567 47.95 -6.17 -14.73
C GLU A 567 47.43 -5.04 -15.65
N LEU A 568 47.41 -3.78 -15.18
CA LEU A 568 47.02 -2.63 -15.98
C LEU A 568 47.90 -2.45 -17.19
N LEU A 569 49.24 -2.51 -17.02
CA LEU A 569 50.20 -2.36 -18.11
C LEU A 569 50.13 -3.51 -19.11
N THR A 570 49.95 -4.74 -18.62
CA THR A 570 49.76 -5.92 -19.46
C THR A 570 48.51 -5.80 -20.32
N TRP A 571 47.38 -5.44 -19.69
CA TRP A 571 46.14 -5.22 -20.41
C TRP A 571 46.23 -4.07 -21.43
N TRP A 572 46.86 -2.96 -21.05
CA TRP A 572 47.04 -1.80 -21.93
C TRP A 572 47.89 -2.13 -23.17
N ASN A 573 49.01 -2.83 -22.99
CA ASN A 573 49.91 -3.24 -24.07
C ASN A 573 49.27 -4.24 -25.02
N SER A 574 48.40 -5.11 -24.53
CA SER A 574 47.66 -6.08 -25.34
C SER A 574 46.69 -5.43 -26.34
N ARG A 575 46.21 -4.21 -26.08
CA ARG A 575 45.31 -3.45 -26.96
C ARG A 575 45.98 -2.87 -28.19
N GLY A 576 47.32 -2.68 -28.14
CA GLY A 576 48.11 -2.15 -29.25
C GLY A 576 48.54 -3.20 -30.27
N THR A 577 48.22 -4.49 -30.03
CA THR A 577 48.64 -5.62 -30.87
C THR A 577 47.55 -6.28 -31.71
N THR A 578 46.36 -5.67 -31.79
CA THR A 578 45.32 -6.13 -32.73
C THR A 578 45.55 -5.44 -34.08
N PRO A 579 45.83 -6.20 -35.18
CA PRO A 579 46.14 -5.67 -36.50
C PRO A 579 44.94 -4.97 -37.16
#